data_bd671e7545d500f44f91f6828d8c7893
#
_entry.id   bd671e7545d500f44f91f6828d8c7893
#
_cell.length_a   1.000
_cell.length_b   1.000
_cell.length_c   1.000
_cell.angle_alpha   90.00
_cell.angle_beta   90.00
_cell.angle_gamma   90.00
#
_symmetry.space_group_name_H-M   'P 1'
#
loop_
_entity.id
_entity.type
_entity.pdbx_description
1 polymer ?
#
loop_
_entity_poly.entity_id
_entity_poly.type
_entity_poly.pdbx_seq_one_letter_code
_entity_poly.pdbx_strand_id
1 'polypeptide(L)'
;MNLLYALESVRTPFWDAVFSAVTHLGEETVFMVAAILIFWCVSKQEGYYLLLMGFFGTVVNQFLKLLFRIPRPWVRDPDFTIVESARAQATGYSFPSGHTQNAVATFGGIARSTRQPWVRWACVAVLLLVSFSRLYLGVHTPLDVGVSFAVAGVMVCLLYTSDAAD
;
A
#
# COMPACT_ATOMS: atom_id res chain seq x y z
N MET A 1 5.95 -17.22 -8.07
CA MET A 1 5.21 -17.11 -9.36
C MET A 1 3.88 -17.87 -9.37
N ASN A 2 3.78 -19.09 -8.81
CA ASN A 2 2.55 -19.91 -8.88
C ASN A 2 1.25 -19.18 -8.52
N LEU A 3 1.24 -18.37 -7.44
CA LEU A 3 0.07 -17.59 -7.06
C LEU A 3 -0.28 -16.53 -8.13
N LEU A 4 0.71 -15.88 -8.72
CA LEU A 4 0.47 -14.85 -9.74
C LEU A 4 -0.12 -15.45 -11.02
N TYR A 5 0.35 -16.62 -11.45
CA TYR A 5 -0.24 -17.36 -12.56
C TYR A 5 -1.67 -17.83 -12.26
N ALA A 6 -1.93 -18.29 -11.03
CA ALA A 6 -3.30 -18.63 -10.63
C ALA A 6 -4.22 -17.40 -10.65
N LEU A 7 -3.74 -16.22 -10.24
CA LEU A 7 -4.50 -14.98 -10.34
C LEU A 7 -4.68 -14.52 -11.80
N GLU A 8 -3.65 -14.70 -12.63
CA GLU A 8 -3.72 -14.41 -14.06
C GLU A 8 -4.82 -15.21 -14.76
N SER A 9 -4.96 -16.50 -14.45
CA SER A 9 -5.96 -17.39 -15.05
C SER A 9 -7.42 -17.03 -14.74
N VAL A 10 -7.67 -16.26 -13.67
CA VAL A 10 -9.02 -15.82 -13.26
C VAL A 10 -9.30 -14.35 -13.59
N ARG A 11 -8.41 -13.68 -14.32
CA ARG A 11 -8.63 -12.29 -14.76
C ARG A 11 -9.79 -12.20 -15.72
N THR A 12 -10.59 -11.16 -15.55
CA THR A 12 -11.67 -10.78 -16.46
C THR A 12 -11.70 -9.25 -16.57
N PRO A 13 -12.21 -8.70 -17.71
CA PRO A 13 -12.28 -7.24 -17.87
C PRO A 13 -13.03 -6.51 -16.75
N PHE A 14 -14.03 -7.15 -16.16
CA PHE A 14 -14.76 -6.60 -15.01
C PHE A 14 -13.87 -6.48 -13.77
N TRP A 15 -13.21 -7.56 -13.37
CA TRP A 15 -12.33 -7.56 -12.20
C TRP A 15 -11.07 -6.72 -12.42
N ASP A 16 -10.56 -6.66 -13.65
CA ASP A 16 -9.44 -5.78 -14.01
C ASP A 16 -9.82 -4.32 -13.78
N ALA A 17 -11.02 -3.90 -14.18
CA ALA A 17 -11.53 -2.55 -13.93
C ALA A 17 -11.72 -2.28 -12.43
N VAL A 18 -12.31 -3.23 -11.69
CA VAL A 18 -12.53 -3.12 -10.23
C VAL A 18 -11.21 -2.97 -9.49
N PHE A 19 -10.24 -3.88 -9.71
CA PHE A 19 -8.96 -3.82 -9.00
C PHE A 19 -8.07 -2.67 -9.47
N SER A 20 -8.20 -2.22 -10.72
CA SER A 20 -7.59 -0.98 -11.19
C SER A 20 -8.15 0.24 -10.46
N ALA A 21 -9.45 0.30 -10.19
CA ALA A 21 -10.05 1.38 -9.40
C ALA A 21 -9.63 1.31 -7.93
N VAL A 22 -9.67 0.11 -7.33
CA VAL A 22 -9.28 -0.10 -5.92
C VAL A 22 -7.82 0.29 -5.66
N THR A 23 -6.91 0.00 -6.59
CA THR A 23 -5.48 0.29 -6.39
C THR A 23 -5.18 1.78 -6.25
N HIS A 24 -6.01 2.69 -6.82
CA HIS A 24 -5.84 4.13 -6.67
C HIS A 24 -5.92 4.59 -5.21
N LEU A 25 -6.66 3.87 -4.35
CA LEU A 25 -6.72 4.17 -2.92
C LEU A 25 -5.37 4.00 -2.20
N GLY A 26 -4.42 3.30 -2.80
CA GLY A 26 -3.05 3.13 -2.30
C GLY A 26 -2.04 4.13 -2.88
N GLU A 27 -2.47 5.09 -3.69
CA GLU A 27 -1.59 6.10 -4.26
C GLU A 27 -1.13 7.12 -3.22
N GLU A 28 0.05 7.66 -3.46
CA GLU A 28 0.64 8.70 -2.62
C GLU A 28 -0.25 9.96 -2.56
N THR A 29 -0.92 10.30 -3.66
CA THR A 29 -1.85 11.44 -3.71
C THR A 29 -3.02 11.27 -2.75
N VAL A 30 -3.63 10.07 -2.70
CA VAL A 30 -4.74 9.78 -1.79
C VAL A 30 -4.27 9.84 -0.35
N PHE A 31 -3.11 9.27 -0.06
CA PHE A 31 -2.47 9.38 1.25
C PHE A 31 -2.27 10.84 1.67
N MET A 32 -1.67 11.67 0.81
CA MET A 32 -1.40 13.08 1.11
C MET A 32 -2.69 13.88 1.36
N VAL A 33 -3.70 13.68 0.52
CA VAL A 33 -5.01 14.33 0.70
C VAL A 33 -5.65 13.91 2.02
N ALA A 34 -5.64 12.63 2.35
CA ALA A 34 -6.18 12.12 3.61
C ALA A 34 -5.44 12.71 4.82
N ALA A 35 -4.11 12.74 4.80
CA ALA A 35 -3.30 13.30 5.88
C ALA A 35 -3.57 14.79 6.09
N ILE A 36 -3.66 15.59 5.01
CA ILE A 36 -3.97 17.02 5.07
C ILE A 36 -5.39 17.27 5.60
N LEU A 37 -6.37 16.51 5.12
CA LEU A 37 -7.77 16.64 5.60
C LEU A 37 -7.88 16.29 7.09
N ILE A 38 -7.20 15.23 7.53
CA ILE A 38 -7.19 14.85 8.95
C ILE A 38 -6.49 15.94 9.77
N PHE A 39 -5.39 16.49 9.28
CA PHE A 39 -4.67 17.58 9.95
C PHE A 39 -5.53 18.84 10.15
N TRP A 40 -6.29 19.23 9.15
CA TRP A 40 -7.07 20.46 9.22
C TRP A 40 -8.47 20.28 9.81
N CYS A 41 -9.11 19.14 9.55
CA CYS A 41 -10.54 18.97 9.86
C CYS A 41 -10.81 18.09 11.08
N VAL A 42 -9.82 17.26 11.52
CA VAL A 42 -10.04 16.28 12.59
C VAL A 42 -9.10 16.53 13.77
N SER A 43 -7.80 16.36 13.57
CA SER A 43 -6.79 16.50 14.61
C SER A 43 -5.42 16.79 14.00
N LYS A 44 -4.78 17.85 14.48
CA LYS A 44 -3.41 18.22 14.07
C LYS A 44 -2.42 17.11 14.40
N GLN A 45 -2.54 16.51 15.57
CA GLN A 45 -1.67 15.44 16.05
C GLN A 45 -1.74 14.22 15.15
N GLU A 46 -2.95 13.74 14.84
CA GLU A 46 -3.16 12.61 13.92
C GLU A 46 -2.70 12.94 12.49
N GLY A 47 -2.92 14.15 12.03
CA GLY A 47 -2.44 14.61 10.73
C GLY A 47 -0.90 14.66 10.66
N TYR A 48 -0.22 15.18 11.68
CA TYR A 48 1.25 15.14 11.78
C TYR A 48 1.78 13.71 11.80
N TYR A 49 1.13 12.83 12.58
CA TYR A 49 1.49 11.43 12.64
C TYR A 49 1.43 10.78 11.24
N LEU A 50 0.34 10.99 10.50
CA LEU A 50 0.21 10.47 9.14
C LEU A 50 1.27 11.07 8.20
N LEU A 51 1.52 12.37 8.25
CA LEU A 51 2.54 13.02 7.42
C LEU A 51 3.94 12.46 7.69
N LEU A 52 4.30 12.23 8.96
CA LEU A 52 5.56 11.59 9.33
C LEU A 52 5.62 10.15 8.84
N MET A 53 4.53 9.39 8.99
CA MET A 53 4.41 8.04 8.46
C MET A 53 4.64 7.99 6.94
N GLY A 54 4.05 8.91 6.21
CA GLY A 54 4.25 9.00 4.76
C GLY A 54 5.68 9.34 4.39
N PHE A 55 6.25 10.35 5.04
CA PHE A 55 7.63 10.78 4.78
C PHE A 55 8.64 9.64 5.04
N PHE A 56 8.65 9.12 6.27
CA PHE A 56 9.56 8.03 6.61
C PHE A 56 9.26 6.76 5.82
N GLY A 57 7.98 6.47 5.58
CA GLY A 57 7.55 5.35 4.76
C GLY A 57 8.11 5.42 3.34
N THR A 58 7.99 6.58 2.69
CA THR A 58 8.54 6.79 1.35
C THR A 58 10.06 6.66 1.35
N VAL A 59 10.75 7.27 2.32
CA VAL A 59 12.22 7.17 2.44
C VAL A 59 12.67 5.72 2.58
N VAL A 60 12.07 4.96 3.51
CA VAL A 60 12.40 3.55 3.73
C VAL A 60 12.07 2.71 2.50
N ASN A 61 10.91 2.95 1.86
CA ASN A 61 10.51 2.22 0.65
C ASN A 61 11.51 2.44 -0.49
N GLN A 62 11.88 3.68 -0.76
CA GLN A 62 12.83 4.01 -1.82
C GLN A 62 14.24 3.47 -1.51
N PHE A 63 14.66 3.56 -0.24
CA PHE A 63 15.93 2.98 0.18
C PHE A 63 15.97 1.46 -0.07
N LEU A 64 14.94 0.72 0.33
CA LEU A 64 14.84 -0.72 0.11
C LEU A 64 14.79 -1.05 -1.39
N LYS A 65 14.07 -0.27 -2.20
CA LYS A 65 14.04 -0.43 -3.66
C LYS A 65 15.44 -0.32 -4.28
N LEU A 66 16.20 0.71 -3.88
CA LEU A 66 17.55 0.93 -4.38
C LEU A 66 18.55 -0.10 -3.86
N LEU A 67 18.35 -0.60 -2.63
CA LEU A 67 19.22 -1.60 -2.02
C LEU A 67 19.04 -2.97 -2.70
N PHE A 68 17.81 -3.45 -2.84
CA PHE A 68 17.53 -4.78 -3.34
C PHE A 68 17.39 -4.87 -4.87
N ARG A 69 16.96 -3.81 -5.54
CA ARG A 69 16.84 -3.70 -7.00
C ARG A 69 16.10 -4.87 -7.66
N ILE A 70 15.10 -5.43 -7.00
CA ILE A 70 14.35 -6.58 -7.51
C ILE A 70 13.50 -6.16 -8.71
N PRO A 71 13.67 -6.76 -9.89
CA PRO A 71 12.86 -6.43 -11.06
C PRO A 71 11.42 -6.90 -10.89
N ARG A 72 10.51 -6.28 -11.63
CA ARG A 72 9.08 -6.58 -11.63
C ARG A 72 8.78 -8.00 -12.14
N PRO A 73 7.63 -8.61 -11.75
CA PRO A 73 7.29 -9.96 -12.16
C PRO A 73 7.37 -10.20 -13.67
N TRP A 74 6.80 -9.31 -14.48
CA TRP A 74 6.82 -9.42 -15.95
C TRP A 74 8.17 -9.12 -16.61
N VAL A 75 9.11 -8.54 -15.87
CA VAL A 75 10.50 -8.36 -16.34
C VAL A 75 11.32 -9.62 -16.05
N ARG A 76 10.99 -10.33 -14.96
CA ARG A 76 11.64 -11.58 -14.58
C ARG A 76 11.16 -12.77 -15.37
N ASP A 77 9.91 -12.74 -15.79
CA ASP A 77 9.22 -13.83 -16.48
C ASP A 77 8.44 -13.22 -17.65
N PRO A 78 9.00 -13.28 -18.88
CA PRO A 78 8.38 -12.69 -20.07
C PRO A 78 7.04 -13.34 -20.48
N ASP A 79 6.79 -14.58 -20.04
CA ASP A 79 5.54 -15.28 -20.34
C ASP A 79 4.40 -14.82 -19.40
N PHE A 80 4.73 -14.13 -18.29
CA PHE A 80 3.75 -13.60 -17.36
C PHE A 80 3.20 -12.25 -17.82
N THR A 81 1.88 -12.14 -17.91
CA THR A 81 1.19 -10.90 -18.32
C THR A 81 0.72 -10.10 -17.11
N ILE A 82 0.56 -8.78 -17.28
CA ILE A 82 -0.02 -7.89 -16.28
C ILE A 82 -1.26 -7.22 -16.84
N VAL A 83 -2.09 -6.66 -15.97
CA VAL A 83 -3.18 -5.78 -16.39
C VAL A 83 -2.59 -4.45 -16.86
N GLU A 84 -2.77 -4.10 -18.14
CA GLU A 84 -2.10 -2.96 -18.78
C GLU A 84 -2.36 -1.61 -18.09
N SER A 85 -3.56 -1.41 -17.55
CA SER A 85 -3.89 -0.19 -16.80
C SER A 85 -2.96 0.07 -15.60
N ALA A 86 -2.40 -1.00 -15.01
CA ALA A 86 -1.50 -0.89 -13.88
C ALA A 86 -0.03 -0.61 -14.27
N ARG A 87 0.34 -0.77 -15.55
CA ARG A 87 1.71 -0.61 -16.03
C ARG A 87 2.26 0.80 -15.79
N ALA A 88 1.46 1.81 -16.06
CA ALA A 88 1.88 3.21 -15.92
C ALA A 88 2.26 3.59 -14.47
N GLN A 89 1.58 2.99 -13.49
CA GLN A 89 1.84 3.22 -12.07
C GLN A 89 2.94 2.32 -11.52
N ALA A 90 3.33 1.28 -12.25
CA ALA A 90 4.31 0.30 -11.83
C ALA A 90 5.72 0.68 -12.29
N THR A 91 6.20 1.85 -11.90
CA THR A 91 7.54 2.33 -12.21
C THR A 91 8.61 1.75 -11.27
N GLY A 92 9.86 1.68 -11.75
CA GLY A 92 11.00 1.24 -10.96
C GLY A 92 10.94 -0.20 -10.46
N TYR A 93 11.68 -0.49 -9.39
CA TYR A 93 11.82 -1.84 -8.82
C TYR A 93 10.56 -2.34 -8.12
N SER A 94 10.40 -3.67 -8.07
CA SER A 94 9.22 -4.32 -7.49
C SER A 94 9.17 -4.22 -5.97
N PHE A 95 10.28 -4.51 -5.31
CA PHE A 95 10.36 -4.69 -3.86
C PHE A 95 10.79 -3.42 -3.13
N PRO A 96 10.13 -3.04 -2.05
CA PRO A 96 8.80 -3.46 -1.59
C PRO A 96 7.66 -2.69 -2.27
N SER A 97 6.38 -3.07 -2.02
CA SER A 97 5.21 -2.44 -2.63
C SER A 97 4.88 -1.08 -2.00
N GLY A 98 5.02 0.01 -2.76
CA GLY A 98 4.67 1.36 -2.29
C GLY A 98 3.17 1.53 -2.02
N HIS A 99 2.28 1.04 -2.89
CA HIS A 99 0.82 1.12 -2.69
C HIS A 99 0.36 0.39 -1.42
N THR A 100 0.91 -0.80 -1.16
CA THR A 100 0.62 -1.53 0.09
C THR A 100 1.09 -0.74 1.30
N GLN A 101 2.28 -0.18 1.25
CA GLN A 101 2.83 0.62 2.33
C GLN A 101 1.98 1.87 2.62
N ASN A 102 1.59 2.61 1.58
CA ASN A 102 0.71 3.76 1.71
C ASN A 102 -0.66 3.38 2.25
N ALA A 103 -1.24 2.27 1.78
CA ALA A 103 -2.52 1.78 2.29
C ALA A 103 -2.46 1.42 3.77
N VAL A 104 -1.39 0.75 4.21
CA VAL A 104 -1.19 0.42 5.64
C VAL A 104 -0.97 1.70 6.45
N ALA A 105 -0.18 2.65 5.98
CA ALA A 105 0.05 3.92 6.65
C ALA A 105 -1.26 4.71 6.81
N THR A 106 -2.02 4.87 5.73
CA THR A 106 -3.28 5.65 5.73
C THR A 106 -4.36 4.94 6.53
N PHE A 107 -4.79 3.78 6.05
CA PHE A 107 -5.95 3.10 6.59
C PHE A 107 -5.63 2.39 7.91
N GLY A 108 -4.40 1.91 8.11
CA GLY A 108 -3.93 1.39 9.38
C GLY A 108 -3.85 2.48 10.45
N GLY A 109 -3.34 3.66 10.10
CA GLY A 109 -3.33 4.84 10.97
C GLY A 109 -4.73 5.25 11.37
N ILE A 110 -5.65 5.42 10.42
CA ILE A 110 -7.06 5.77 10.68
C ILE A 110 -7.75 4.68 11.53
N ALA A 111 -7.57 3.40 11.19
CA ALA A 111 -8.17 2.29 11.93
C ALA A 111 -7.74 2.27 13.40
N ARG A 112 -6.54 2.73 13.66
CA ARG A 112 -6.00 2.80 15.00
C ARG A 112 -6.55 3.98 15.81
N SER A 113 -6.59 5.20 15.23
CA SER A 113 -7.04 6.41 15.91
C SER A 113 -8.56 6.46 16.10
N THR A 114 -9.34 5.76 15.26
CA THR A 114 -10.79 5.77 15.35
C THR A 114 -11.34 4.96 16.54
N ARG A 115 -12.33 5.53 17.22
CA ARG A 115 -13.11 4.82 18.25
C ARG A 115 -14.28 4.02 17.69
N GLN A 116 -14.63 4.25 16.42
CA GLN A 116 -15.76 3.61 15.77
C GLN A 116 -15.38 2.24 15.20
N PRO A 117 -15.94 1.11 15.70
CA PRO A 117 -15.53 -0.21 15.27
C PRO A 117 -15.80 -0.47 13.78
N TRP A 118 -16.90 0.05 13.23
CA TRP A 118 -17.20 -0.12 11.81
C TRP A 118 -16.19 0.59 10.90
N VAL A 119 -15.71 1.80 11.28
CA VAL A 119 -14.66 2.53 10.54
C VAL A 119 -13.36 1.73 10.58
N ARG A 120 -13.00 1.19 11.74
CA ARG A 120 -11.81 0.35 11.90
C ARG A 120 -11.83 -0.83 10.94
N TRP A 121 -12.91 -1.59 10.92
CA TRP A 121 -13.04 -2.75 10.04
C TRP A 121 -13.10 -2.37 8.56
N ALA A 122 -13.76 -1.25 8.22
CA ALA A 122 -13.76 -0.72 6.87
C ALA A 122 -12.34 -0.37 6.39
N CYS A 123 -11.55 0.31 7.22
CA CYS A 123 -10.16 0.63 6.91
C CYS A 123 -9.30 -0.64 6.72
N VAL A 124 -9.47 -1.65 7.60
CA VAL A 124 -8.78 -2.94 7.46
C VAL A 124 -9.18 -3.62 6.15
N ALA A 125 -10.45 -3.62 5.79
CA ALA A 125 -10.91 -4.19 4.52
C ALA A 125 -10.29 -3.46 3.32
N VAL A 126 -10.26 -2.12 3.33
CA VAL A 126 -9.68 -1.32 2.24
C VAL A 126 -8.18 -1.60 2.10
N LEU A 127 -7.40 -1.58 3.18
CA LEU A 127 -5.95 -1.84 3.09
C LEU A 127 -5.65 -3.25 2.56
N LEU A 128 -6.45 -4.25 2.94
CA LEU A 128 -6.31 -5.62 2.42
C LEU A 128 -6.69 -5.69 0.93
N LEU A 129 -7.77 -5.01 0.52
CA LEU A 129 -8.20 -4.94 -0.88
C LEU A 129 -7.16 -4.25 -1.76
N VAL A 130 -6.60 -3.11 -1.32
CA VAL A 130 -5.52 -2.43 -2.04
C VAL A 130 -4.30 -3.35 -2.18
N SER A 131 -3.90 -4.01 -1.10
CA SER A 131 -2.74 -4.91 -1.13
C SER A 131 -2.97 -6.11 -2.04
N PHE A 132 -4.16 -6.70 -2.00
CA PHE A 132 -4.56 -7.78 -2.89
C PHE A 132 -4.61 -7.33 -4.35
N SER A 133 -5.09 -6.11 -4.63
CA SER A 133 -5.12 -5.57 -5.99
C SER A 133 -3.74 -5.58 -6.66
N ARG A 134 -2.65 -5.37 -5.88
CA ARG A 134 -1.28 -5.39 -6.42
C ARG A 134 -0.85 -6.79 -6.88
N LEU A 135 -1.34 -7.83 -6.22
CA LEU A 135 -1.12 -9.22 -6.62
C LEU A 135 -1.97 -9.58 -7.84
N TYR A 136 -3.26 -9.21 -7.80
CA TYR A 136 -4.19 -9.47 -8.91
C TYR A 136 -3.74 -8.80 -10.21
N LEU A 137 -3.36 -7.53 -10.16
CA LEU A 137 -2.86 -6.77 -11.31
C LEU A 137 -1.51 -7.29 -11.84
N GLY A 138 -0.82 -8.14 -11.06
CA GLY A 138 0.44 -8.78 -11.45
C GLY A 138 1.68 -7.89 -11.28
N VAL A 139 1.55 -6.76 -10.60
CA VAL A 139 2.63 -5.76 -10.49
C VAL A 139 3.58 -5.98 -9.32
N HIS A 140 3.20 -6.82 -8.36
CA HIS A 140 4.00 -7.18 -7.19
C HIS A 140 3.88 -8.65 -6.83
N THR A 141 4.92 -9.19 -6.21
CA THR A 141 4.90 -10.55 -5.64
C THR A 141 4.31 -10.55 -4.22
N PRO A 142 3.89 -11.72 -3.69
CA PRO A 142 3.48 -11.84 -2.29
C PRO A 142 4.56 -11.38 -1.30
N LEU A 143 5.84 -11.57 -1.64
CA LEU A 143 6.96 -11.10 -0.82
C LEU A 143 7.01 -9.57 -0.75
N ASP A 144 6.82 -8.89 -1.89
CA ASP A 144 6.81 -7.42 -1.96
C ASP A 144 5.72 -6.83 -1.07
N VAL A 145 4.53 -7.44 -1.12
CA VAL A 145 3.37 -7.04 -0.32
C VAL A 145 3.59 -7.37 1.15
N GLY A 146 4.04 -8.58 1.48
CA GLY A 146 4.26 -9.03 2.86
C GLY A 146 5.29 -8.18 3.60
N VAL A 147 6.41 -7.86 2.95
CA VAL A 147 7.44 -6.98 3.54
C VAL A 147 6.92 -5.57 3.72
N SER A 148 6.13 -5.04 2.77
CA SER A 148 5.49 -3.72 2.94
C SER A 148 4.55 -3.67 4.14
N PHE A 149 3.78 -4.74 4.37
CA PHE A 149 2.96 -4.88 5.59
C PHE A 149 3.81 -4.86 6.86
N ALA A 150 4.89 -5.63 6.89
CA ALA A 150 5.77 -5.72 8.06
C ALA A 150 6.43 -4.36 8.36
N VAL A 151 7.02 -3.73 7.34
CA VAL A 151 7.69 -2.42 7.49
C VAL A 151 6.71 -1.34 7.93
N ALA A 152 5.57 -1.19 7.23
CA ALA A 152 4.58 -0.19 7.58
C ALA A 152 3.92 -0.48 8.94
N GLY A 153 3.67 -1.74 9.26
CA GLY A 153 3.13 -2.15 10.57
C GLY A 153 4.07 -1.79 11.73
N VAL A 154 5.37 -2.07 11.58
CA VAL A 154 6.39 -1.66 12.56
C VAL A 154 6.43 -0.14 12.71
N MET A 155 6.38 0.61 11.61
CA MET A 155 6.37 2.07 11.66
C MET A 155 5.11 2.62 12.37
N VAL A 156 3.93 2.06 12.07
CA VAL A 156 2.68 2.41 12.78
C VAL A 156 2.82 2.16 14.29
N CYS A 157 3.44 1.07 14.70
CA CYS A 157 3.66 0.76 16.11
C CYS A 157 4.68 1.70 16.76
N LEU A 158 5.83 1.93 16.12
CA LEU A 158 6.93 2.73 16.70
C LEU A 158 6.55 4.21 16.86
N LEU A 159 5.98 4.82 15.85
CA LEU A 159 5.59 6.24 15.89
C LEU A 159 4.48 6.49 16.91
N TYR A 160 3.62 5.49 17.15
CA TYR A 160 2.59 5.62 18.16
C TYR A 160 3.10 5.46 19.61
N THR A 161 4.07 4.59 19.86
CA THR A 161 4.60 4.39 21.20
C THR A 161 5.38 5.62 21.69
N SER A 162 5.96 6.41 20.79
CA SER A 162 6.63 7.65 21.15
C SER A 162 5.64 8.75 21.60
N ASP A 163 4.42 8.75 21.05
CA ASP A 163 3.37 9.72 21.38
C ASP A 163 2.64 9.41 22.71
N ALA A 164 2.69 8.15 23.16
CA ALA A 164 2.08 7.73 24.43
C ALA A 164 3.01 7.91 25.64
N ALA A 165 4.24 8.39 25.42
CA ALA A 165 5.24 8.61 26.46
C ALA A 165 5.32 10.08 26.96
N ASP A 166 4.58 10.99 26.32
CA ASP A 166 4.40 12.39 26.69
C ASP A 166 3.00 12.62 27.27
#